data_6618537079f0a85d6ff7a6a7e2a691b4
#
_entry.id   6618537079f0a85d6ff7a6a7e2a691b4
#
_cell.length_a   1.000
_cell.length_b   1.000
_cell.length_c   1.000
_cell.angle_alpha   90.00
_cell.angle_beta   90.00
_cell.angle_gamma   90.00
#
_symmetry.space_group_name_H-M   'P 1'
#
loop_
_entity.id
_entity.type
_entity.pdbx_description
1 polymer ?
#
loop_
_entity_poly.entity_id
_entity_poly.type
_entity_poly.pdbx_seq_one_letter_code
_entity_poly.pdbx_strand_id
1 'polypeptide(L)'
;MGPESAGAIPGPASYGKGGPLTVTDCNVLLGKLHPEHFPSVFGPNGNAPLDVEVVRKKFTELSKYVAQQTKKSQMDEISMAEGFLKIAIENMANAIKKISIQKGYDVTNYTMNCFGGAGGQHACHVADSLGITNVLIHPYAGVL
;
A
#
# COMPACT_ATOMS: atom_id res chain seq x y z
N MET A 1 11.04 -4.72 1.94
CA MET A 1 10.25 -3.52 2.26
C MET A 1 10.82 -2.91 3.52
N GLY A 2 11.29 -1.67 3.42
CA GLY A 2 11.86 -0.94 4.56
C GLY A 2 10.78 -0.22 5.36
N PRO A 3 11.09 0.19 6.60
CA PRO A 3 10.19 0.99 7.44
C PRO A 3 10.15 2.47 7.03
N GLU A 4 10.98 2.88 6.09
CA GLU A 4 11.10 4.28 5.66
C GLU A 4 9.88 4.72 4.87
N SER A 5 9.36 5.90 5.18
CA SER A 5 8.31 6.55 4.42
C SER A 5 8.91 7.40 3.31
N ALA A 6 8.33 7.34 2.11
CA ALA A 6 8.69 8.25 1.02
C ALA A 6 8.19 9.68 1.27
N GLY A 7 7.36 9.90 2.28
CA GLY A 7 6.77 11.19 2.60
C GLY A 7 5.90 11.75 1.47
N ALA A 8 5.76 13.07 1.45
CA ALA A 8 5.08 13.79 0.37
C ALA A 8 6.05 14.27 -0.72
N ILE A 9 7.34 14.40 -0.39
CA ILE A 9 8.43 14.81 -1.28
C ILE A 9 9.65 13.94 -0.99
N PRO A 10 10.13 13.15 -1.95
CA PRO A 10 9.59 12.98 -3.31
C PRO A 10 8.23 12.28 -3.38
N GLY A 11 7.82 11.54 -2.34
CA GLY A 11 6.61 10.74 -2.31
C GLY A 11 6.72 9.42 -3.07
N PRO A 12 5.61 8.70 -3.25
CA PRO A 12 5.51 7.53 -4.12
C PRO A 12 5.99 7.80 -5.56
N ALA A 13 6.38 6.75 -6.27
CA ALA A 13 6.78 6.87 -7.68
C ALA A 13 5.67 7.48 -8.53
N SER A 14 4.41 7.12 -8.27
CA SER A 14 3.22 7.67 -8.94
C SER A 14 3.03 9.17 -8.80
N TYR A 15 3.71 9.83 -7.83
CA TYR A 15 3.65 11.28 -7.71
C TYR A 15 4.48 12.01 -8.78
N GLY A 16 5.26 11.27 -9.59
CA GLY A 16 6.03 11.84 -10.70
C GLY A 16 7.16 12.78 -10.28
N LYS A 17 7.63 12.70 -9.03
CA LYS A 17 8.72 13.52 -8.46
C LYS A 17 10.02 12.73 -8.22
N GLY A 18 10.18 11.60 -8.91
CA GLY A 18 11.39 10.78 -8.79
C GLY A 18 11.44 9.86 -7.56
N GLY A 19 10.33 9.70 -6.85
CA GLY A 19 10.24 8.87 -5.65
C GLY A 19 10.42 7.37 -5.90
N PRO A 20 10.62 6.59 -4.81
CA PRO A 20 10.73 5.14 -4.88
C PRO A 20 9.36 4.48 -5.09
N LEU A 21 9.37 3.16 -5.42
CA LEU A 21 8.16 2.35 -5.33
C LEU A 21 7.72 2.20 -3.87
N THR A 22 6.42 2.34 -3.65
CA THR A 22 5.77 2.27 -2.34
C THR A 22 4.51 1.41 -2.38
N VAL A 23 3.87 1.20 -1.22
CA VAL A 23 2.56 0.52 -1.15
C VAL A 23 1.48 1.28 -1.93
N THR A 24 1.57 2.61 -2.00
CA THR A 24 0.67 3.43 -2.84
C THR A 24 0.78 3.03 -4.31
N ASP A 25 2.00 2.81 -4.81
CA ASP A 25 2.23 2.41 -6.18
C ASP A 25 1.73 0.99 -6.48
N CYS A 26 1.80 0.08 -5.50
CA CYS A 26 1.13 -1.22 -5.61
C CYS A 26 -0.37 -1.04 -5.80
N ASN A 27 -1.01 -0.17 -5.00
CA ASN A 27 -2.45 0.10 -5.11
C ASN A 27 -2.83 0.77 -6.44
N VAL A 28 -1.98 1.66 -6.97
CA VAL A 28 -2.16 2.25 -8.30
C VAL A 28 -2.09 1.17 -9.39
N LEU A 29 -1.05 0.34 -9.35
CA LEU A 29 -0.85 -0.70 -10.36
C LEU A 29 -1.95 -1.77 -10.34
N LEU A 30 -2.45 -2.12 -9.15
CA LEU A 30 -3.53 -3.09 -8.95
C LEU A 30 -4.94 -2.51 -9.18
N GLY A 31 -5.06 -1.24 -9.57
CA GLY A 31 -6.35 -0.60 -9.80
C GLY A 31 -7.18 -0.37 -8.54
N LYS A 32 -6.58 -0.39 -7.36
CA LYS A 32 -7.24 -0.03 -6.09
C LYS A 32 -7.30 1.48 -5.88
N LEU A 33 -6.35 2.20 -6.45
CA LEU A 33 -6.36 3.66 -6.58
C LEU A 33 -6.62 4.01 -8.03
N HIS A 34 -7.66 4.79 -8.27
CA HIS A 34 -8.09 5.24 -9.56
C HIS A 34 -7.57 6.67 -9.81
N PRO A 35 -6.54 6.87 -10.64
CA PRO A 35 -5.93 8.18 -10.87
C PRO A 35 -6.92 9.26 -11.30
N GLU A 36 -7.95 8.88 -12.04
CA GLU A 36 -9.01 9.77 -12.52
C GLU A 36 -9.88 10.38 -11.41
N HIS A 37 -9.88 9.78 -10.21
CA HIS A 37 -10.60 10.29 -9.05
C HIS A 37 -9.74 11.16 -8.14
N PHE A 38 -8.45 11.34 -8.49
CA PHE A 38 -7.55 12.19 -7.73
C PHE A 38 -7.40 13.57 -8.40
N PRO A 39 -7.22 14.63 -7.61
CA PRO A 39 -6.91 15.94 -8.19
C PRO A 39 -5.55 15.90 -8.90
N SER A 40 -5.41 16.68 -9.97
CA SER A 40 -4.14 16.84 -10.70
C SER A 40 -3.21 17.78 -9.96
N VAL A 41 -2.62 17.30 -8.86
CA VAL A 41 -1.69 18.05 -7.98
C VAL A 41 -0.30 17.43 -7.91
N PHE A 42 -0.03 16.43 -8.74
CA PHE A 42 1.22 15.70 -8.79
C PHE A 42 2.14 16.19 -9.92
N GLY A 43 3.23 15.47 -10.13
CA GLY A 43 4.26 15.86 -11.09
C GLY A 43 5.19 16.96 -10.57
N PRO A 44 6.24 17.29 -11.34
CA PRO A 44 7.25 18.27 -10.94
C PRO A 44 6.67 19.67 -10.69
N ASN A 45 5.62 20.03 -11.46
CA ASN A 45 4.98 21.35 -11.41
C ASN A 45 3.69 21.36 -10.57
N GLY A 46 3.28 20.23 -9.97
CA GLY A 46 2.07 20.15 -9.15
C GLY A 46 0.76 20.28 -9.93
N ASN A 47 0.75 19.90 -11.20
CA ASN A 47 -0.40 20.05 -12.11
C ASN A 47 -0.67 18.79 -12.97
N ALA A 48 -0.15 17.63 -12.56
CA ALA A 48 -0.32 16.35 -13.26
C ALA A 48 -1.13 15.36 -12.42
N PRO A 49 -1.81 14.38 -13.05
CA PRO A 49 -2.41 13.25 -12.37
C PRO A 49 -1.33 12.31 -11.80
N LEU A 50 -1.76 11.27 -11.09
CA LEU A 50 -0.88 10.16 -10.70
C LEU A 50 -0.29 9.49 -11.95
N ASP A 51 1.02 9.26 -11.96
CA ASP A 51 1.76 8.70 -13.10
C ASP A 51 1.80 7.17 -13.03
N VAL A 52 0.86 6.52 -13.71
CA VAL A 52 0.76 5.06 -13.79
C VAL A 52 1.91 4.46 -14.61
N GLU A 53 2.37 5.17 -15.65
CA GLU A 53 3.40 4.67 -16.54
C GLU A 53 4.77 4.57 -15.84
N VAL A 54 5.11 5.56 -15.03
CA VAL A 54 6.31 5.50 -14.17
C VAL A 54 6.24 4.32 -13.21
N VAL A 55 5.06 4.05 -12.64
CA VAL A 55 4.87 2.89 -11.75
C VAL A 55 5.13 1.58 -12.50
N ARG A 56 4.50 1.37 -13.67
CA ARG A 56 4.70 0.17 -14.49
C ARG A 56 6.17 -0.02 -14.84
N LYS A 57 6.81 1.03 -15.36
CA LYS A 57 8.23 1.00 -15.72
C LYS A 57 9.09 0.55 -14.54
N LYS A 58 8.90 1.13 -13.37
CA LYS A 58 9.69 0.77 -12.17
C LYS A 58 9.44 -0.66 -11.70
N PHE A 59 8.19 -1.16 -11.79
CA PHE A 59 7.91 -2.56 -11.48
C PHE A 59 8.54 -3.51 -12.49
N THR A 60 8.52 -3.18 -13.79
CA THR A 60 9.21 -3.96 -14.83
C THR A 60 10.72 -4.03 -14.56
N GLU A 61 11.34 -2.88 -14.24
CA GLU A 61 12.78 -2.81 -13.92
C GLU A 61 13.11 -3.65 -12.68
N LEU A 62 12.29 -3.54 -11.62
CA LEU A 62 12.47 -4.30 -10.39
C LEU A 62 12.31 -5.81 -10.64
N SER A 63 11.32 -6.22 -11.44
CA SER A 63 11.08 -7.61 -11.78
C SER A 63 12.28 -8.22 -12.53
N LYS A 64 12.83 -7.50 -13.50
CA LYS A 64 14.05 -7.91 -14.21
C LYS A 64 15.24 -8.05 -13.24
N TYR A 65 15.43 -7.07 -12.38
CA TYR A 65 16.50 -7.09 -11.39
C TYR A 65 16.39 -8.30 -10.45
N VAL A 66 15.20 -8.56 -9.91
CA VAL A 66 14.94 -9.72 -9.03
C VAL A 66 15.20 -11.03 -9.75
N ALA A 67 14.73 -11.18 -10.99
CA ALA A 67 14.97 -12.38 -11.79
C ALA A 67 16.47 -12.65 -11.99
N GLN A 68 17.26 -11.62 -12.29
CA GLN A 68 18.71 -11.71 -12.45
C GLN A 68 19.40 -12.12 -11.13
N GLN A 69 19.04 -11.52 -10.01
CA GLN A 69 19.64 -11.80 -8.71
C GLN A 69 19.29 -13.20 -8.19
N THR A 70 18.06 -13.64 -8.42
CA THR A 70 17.56 -14.93 -7.90
C THR A 70 17.77 -16.09 -8.86
N LYS A 71 18.18 -15.83 -10.12
CA LYS A 71 18.27 -16.82 -11.22
C LYS A 71 16.95 -17.56 -11.46
N LYS A 72 15.81 -16.90 -11.17
CA LYS A 72 14.46 -17.42 -11.41
C LYS A 72 13.83 -16.73 -12.62
N SER A 73 12.71 -17.27 -13.10
CA SER A 73 11.91 -16.63 -14.13
C SER A 73 11.45 -15.24 -13.68
N GLN A 74 11.36 -14.32 -14.63
CA GLN A 74 10.84 -12.99 -14.35
C GLN A 74 9.37 -13.10 -13.95
N MET A 75 9.01 -12.49 -12.83
CA MET A 75 7.63 -12.35 -12.37
C MET A 75 6.97 -11.18 -13.11
N ASP A 76 5.70 -11.29 -13.42
CA ASP A 76 4.94 -10.14 -13.96
C ASP A 76 4.75 -9.06 -12.89
N GLU A 77 4.48 -7.85 -13.33
CA GLU A 77 4.40 -6.67 -12.46
C GLU A 77 3.23 -6.77 -11.48
N ILE A 78 2.11 -7.34 -11.90
CA ILE A 78 0.89 -7.48 -11.08
C ILE A 78 1.16 -8.45 -9.93
N SER A 79 1.66 -9.66 -10.23
CA SER A 79 2.03 -10.64 -9.21
C SER A 79 3.06 -10.11 -8.22
N MET A 80 4.00 -9.28 -8.70
CA MET A 80 4.99 -8.64 -7.84
C MET A 80 4.35 -7.61 -6.91
N ALA A 81 3.46 -6.76 -7.41
CA ALA A 81 2.75 -5.76 -6.62
C ALA A 81 1.83 -6.42 -5.57
N GLU A 82 1.13 -7.51 -5.94
CA GLU A 82 0.32 -8.31 -5.01
C GLU A 82 1.19 -8.91 -3.89
N GLY A 83 2.35 -9.45 -4.23
CA GLY A 83 3.29 -9.98 -3.25
C GLY A 83 3.75 -8.92 -2.24
N PHE A 84 4.10 -7.72 -2.70
CA PHE A 84 4.47 -6.62 -1.82
C PHE A 84 3.30 -6.14 -0.96
N LEU A 85 2.11 -6.06 -1.54
CA LEU A 85 0.91 -5.68 -0.80
C LEU A 85 0.59 -6.69 0.31
N LYS A 86 0.70 -7.99 0.01
CA LYS A 86 0.53 -9.07 1.01
C LYS A 86 1.49 -8.91 2.18
N ILE A 87 2.78 -8.67 1.91
CA ILE A 87 3.78 -8.42 2.97
C ILE A 87 3.41 -7.18 3.79
N ALA A 88 2.94 -6.11 3.16
CA ALA A 88 2.51 -4.91 3.87
C ALA A 88 1.33 -5.18 4.80
N ILE A 89 0.33 -5.92 4.34
CA ILE A 89 -0.85 -6.33 5.13
C ILE A 89 -0.42 -7.19 6.32
N GLU A 90 0.44 -8.18 6.10
CA GLU A 90 0.96 -9.04 7.16
C GLU A 90 1.74 -8.24 8.21
N ASN A 91 2.55 -7.27 7.79
CA ASN A 91 3.27 -6.38 8.71
C ASN A 91 2.32 -5.53 9.56
N MET A 92 1.25 -4.98 8.95
CA MET A 92 0.22 -4.23 9.69
C MET A 92 -0.52 -5.12 10.68
N ALA A 93 -0.94 -6.32 10.26
CA ALA A 93 -1.61 -7.28 11.12
C ALA A 93 -0.71 -7.72 12.29
N ASN A 94 0.57 -8.00 12.04
CA ASN A 94 1.53 -8.38 13.07
C ASN A 94 1.78 -7.27 14.09
N ALA A 95 1.77 -6.01 13.67
CA ALA A 95 1.88 -4.87 14.60
C ALA A 95 0.68 -4.83 15.56
N ILE A 96 -0.54 -5.05 15.06
CA ILE A 96 -1.76 -5.13 15.87
C ILE A 96 -1.70 -6.33 16.82
N LYS A 97 -1.37 -7.52 16.30
CA LYS A 97 -1.22 -8.74 17.10
C LYS A 97 -0.25 -8.55 18.25
N LYS A 98 0.91 -7.97 17.99
CA LYS A 98 1.94 -7.75 19.03
C LYS A 98 1.41 -6.94 20.20
N ILE A 99 0.73 -5.83 19.93
CA ILE A 99 0.18 -4.96 20.98
C ILE A 99 -0.97 -5.64 21.73
N SER A 100 -1.86 -6.33 21.00
CA SER A 100 -3.04 -6.98 21.57
C SER A 100 -2.67 -8.16 22.44
N ILE A 101 -1.74 -9.02 21.99
CA ILE A 101 -1.25 -10.17 22.76
C ILE A 101 -0.53 -9.69 24.03
N GLN A 102 0.30 -8.64 23.93
CA GLN A 102 0.99 -8.09 25.11
C GLN A 102 0.00 -7.58 26.18
N LYS A 103 -1.19 -7.17 25.76
CA LYS A 103 -2.26 -6.70 26.66
C LYS A 103 -3.26 -7.80 27.04
N GLY A 104 -3.09 -9.02 26.54
CA GLY A 104 -4.00 -10.14 26.79
C GLY A 104 -5.35 -10.04 26.07
N TYR A 105 -5.45 -9.27 25.01
CA TYR A 105 -6.69 -9.11 24.23
C TYR A 105 -6.73 -10.09 23.06
N ASP A 106 -7.89 -10.76 22.90
CA ASP A 106 -8.23 -11.50 21.68
C ASP A 106 -8.91 -10.54 20.68
N VAL A 107 -8.18 -10.20 19.63
CA VAL A 107 -8.64 -9.21 18.64
C VAL A 107 -9.88 -9.65 17.87
N THR A 108 -10.17 -10.94 17.80
CA THR A 108 -11.34 -11.47 17.09
C THR A 108 -12.67 -11.03 17.73
N ASN A 109 -12.64 -10.65 19.00
CA ASN A 109 -13.80 -10.16 19.75
C ASN A 109 -14.05 -8.65 19.58
N TYR A 110 -13.25 -7.96 18.76
CA TYR A 110 -13.33 -6.51 18.58
C TYR A 110 -13.72 -6.11 17.17
N THR A 111 -14.28 -4.93 17.04
CA THR A 111 -14.45 -4.25 15.76
C THR A 111 -13.20 -3.42 15.46
N MET A 112 -12.62 -3.61 14.27
CA MET A 112 -11.50 -2.79 13.84
C MET A 112 -11.99 -1.41 13.42
N ASN A 113 -11.56 -0.37 14.12
CA ASN A 113 -11.84 1.01 13.71
C ASN A 113 -10.71 1.49 12.78
N CYS A 114 -11.08 1.83 11.54
CA CYS A 114 -10.17 2.30 10.52
C CYS A 114 -10.35 3.79 10.29
N PHE A 115 -9.26 4.54 10.39
CA PHE A 115 -9.22 5.98 10.13
C PHE A 115 -7.94 6.36 9.39
N GLY A 116 -7.90 7.61 8.89
CA GLY A 116 -6.84 8.10 8.01
C GLY A 116 -7.15 7.90 6.53
N GLY A 117 -6.57 8.72 5.67
CA GLY A 117 -6.89 8.77 4.23
C GLY A 117 -6.58 7.50 3.45
N ALA A 118 -5.58 6.72 3.87
CA ALA A 118 -5.16 5.49 3.18
C ALA A 118 -5.64 4.19 3.87
N GLY A 119 -6.13 4.26 5.11
CA GLY A 119 -6.45 3.09 5.93
C GLY A 119 -7.48 2.17 5.29
N GLY A 120 -8.53 2.73 4.71
CA GLY A 120 -9.60 1.96 4.06
C GLY A 120 -9.15 1.04 2.94
N GLN A 121 -8.04 1.32 2.28
CA GLN A 121 -7.50 0.50 1.18
C GLN A 121 -7.04 -0.88 1.65
N HIS A 122 -6.72 -1.04 2.93
CA HIS A 122 -6.14 -2.26 3.49
C HIS A 122 -6.99 -2.86 4.60
N ALA A 123 -7.98 -2.13 5.11
CA ALA A 123 -8.74 -2.48 6.31
C ALA A 123 -9.33 -3.89 6.27
N CYS A 124 -10.01 -4.28 5.19
CA CYS A 124 -10.61 -5.62 5.07
C CYS A 124 -9.54 -6.71 5.07
N HIS A 125 -8.47 -6.56 4.31
CA HIS A 125 -7.40 -7.57 4.25
C HIS A 125 -6.66 -7.72 5.58
N VAL A 126 -6.47 -6.61 6.32
CA VAL A 126 -5.87 -6.65 7.66
C VAL A 126 -6.83 -7.33 8.64
N ALA A 127 -8.13 -7.02 8.57
CA ALA A 127 -9.16 -7.68 9.37
C ALA A 127 -9.18 -9.19 9.13
N ASP A 128 -9.19 -9.61 7.86
CA ASP A 128 -9.14 -11.03 7.46
C ASP A 128 -7.91 -11.73 8.05
N SER A 129 -6.74 -11.10 7.95
CA SER A 129 -5.48 -11.64 8.52
C SER A 129 -5.51 -11.76 10.05
N LEU A 130 -6.37 -11.00 10.71
CA LEU A 130 -6.55 -10.99 12.17
C LEU A 130 -7.74 -11.85 12.64
N GLY A 131 -8.59 -12.32 11.74
CA GLY A 131 -9.84 -12.99 12.08
C GLY A 131 -10.91 -12.04 12.60
N ILE A 132 -10.79 -10.75 12.34
CA ILE A 132 -11.77 -9.72 12.73
C ILE A 132 -12.87 -9.68 11.68
N THR A 133 -14.12 -9.81 12.09
CA THR A 133 -15.28 -9.87 11.18
C THR A 133 -15.96 -8.52 10.96
N ASN A 134 -15.70 -7.54 11.81
CA ASN A 134 -16.33 -6.22 11.75
C ASN A 134 -15.28 -5.12 11.57
N VAL A 135 -15.48 -4.27 10.55
CA VAL A 135 -14.66 -3.09 10.29
C VAL A 135 -15.55 -1.86 10.29
N LEU A 136 -15.20 -0.89 11.11
CA LEU A 136 -15.87 0.42 11.15
C LEU A 136 -15.00 1.44 10.41
N ILE A 137 -15.57 2.08 9.40
CA ILE A 137 -14.96 3.22 8.71
C ILE A 137 -15.93 4.40 8.83
N HIS A 138 -15.53 5.40 9.59
CA HIS A 138 -16.35 6.59 9.77
C HIS A 138 -16.42 7.39 8.46
N PRO A 139 -17.56 8.05 8.11
CA PRO A 139 -17.64 8.89 6.91
C PRO A 139 -16.55 9.97 6.82
N TYR A 140 -16.06 10.46 7.93
CA TYR A 140 -14.96 11.43 8.00
C TYR A 140 -13.61 10.80 8.35
N ALA A 141 -13.43 9.50 8.11
CA ALA A 141 -12.20 8.78 8.45
C ALA A 141 -10.93 9.42 7.87
N GLY A 142 -11.03 10.11 6.75
CA GLY A 142 -9.89 10.77 6.11
C GLY A 142 -9.35 12.01 6.84
N VAL A 143 -10.10 12.55 7.81
CA VAL A 143 -9.76 13.77 8.58
C VAL A 143 -9.71 13.55 10.10
N LEU A 144 -9.88 12.31 10.53
CA LEU A 144 -9.77 11.88 11.93
C LEU A 144 -8.33 11.56 12.30
#